data_87b44c0065f28597dd6bf2dbfd2ae26d
#
_entry.id   87b44c0065f28597dd6bf2dbfd2ae26d
#
_cell.length_a   1.000
_cell.length_b   1.000
_cell.length_c   1.000
_cell.angle_alpha   90.00
_cell.angle_beta   90.00
_cell.angle_gamma   90.00
#
_symmetry.space_group_name_H-M   'P 1'
#
loop_
_entity.id
_entity.type
_entity.pdbx_description
1 polymer ?
#
loop_
_entity_poly.entity_id
_entity_poly.type
_entity_poly.pdbx_seq_one_letter_code
_entity_poly.pdbx_strand_id
1 'polypeptide(L)'
;MSIVLLATTICANAQKISGSLDGLSTQKFLNVAVDFSEASIHGMCEEDFAELETDWEKDKPSIIAKIISNMSEKLEGRFVFGLKKPESYTLKIHVNTISIKGNFNFDVIVLKADGQEEAKIENLNAKGGTFGSALNLIGDGAEQSGKVIAKILKNKVK
;
A
#
# COMPACT_ATOMS: atom_id res chain seq x y z
N MET A 1 6.15 -32.71 39.52
CA MET A 1 5.10 -31.93 38.80
C MET A 1 5.82 -30.95 37.85
N SER A 2 5.97 -31.35 36.58
CA SER A 2 6.71 -30.54 35.60
C SER A 2 5.74 -29.65 34.87
N ILE A 3 5.93 -28.34 34.95
CA ILE A 3 5.17 -27.33 34.22
C ILE A 3 5.79 -27.21 32.84
N VAL A 4 5.09 -27.71 31.82
CA VAL A 4 5.46 -27.49 30.43
C VAL A 4 4.97 -26.09 30.03
N LEU A 5 5.90 -25.15 29.89
CA LEU A 5 5.63 -23.81 29.40
C LEU A 5 5.47 -23.89 27.88
N LEU A 6 4.23 -23.87 27.40
CA LEU A 6 3.93 -23.77 25.95
C LEU A 6 4.23 -22.36 25.51
N ALA A 7 5.40 -22.14 24.91
CA ALA A 7 5.71 -20.89 24.25
C ALA A 7 4.92 -20.83 22.91
N THR A 8 3.80 -20.12 22.91
CA THR A 8 3.11 -19.74 21.66
C THR A 8 3.96 -18.69 20.95
N THR A 9 4.73 -19.11 19.97
CA THR A 9 5.37 -18.21 19.02
C THR A 9 4.28 -17.54 18.20
N ILE A 10 3.96 -16.30 18.56
CA ILE A 10 3.19 -15.41 17.69
C ILE A 10 4.13 -15.07 16.52
N CYS A 11 3.97 -15.75 15.39
CA CYS A 11 4.56 -15.30 14.14
C CYS A 11 3.89 -13.98 13.78
N ALA A 12 4.43 -12.87 14.25
CA ALA A 12 4.17 -11.57 13.66
C ALA A 12 4.63 -11.69 12.21
N ASN A 13 3.70 -11.52 11.25
CA ASN A 13 4.03 -11.42 9.84
C ASN A 13 4.94 -10.21 9.67
N ALA A 14 6.25 -10.43 9.73
CA ALA A 14 7.23 -9.37 9.61
C ALA A 14 7.27 -8.89 8.16
N GLN A 15 7.28 -7.57 7.98
CA GLN A 15 7.57 -6.93 6.70
C GLN A 15 8.85 -7.54 6.11
N LYS A 16 8.77 -7.98 4.85
CA LYS A 16 9.90 -8.54 4.11
C LYS A 16 10.24 -7.64 2.92
N ILE A 17 11.52 -7.34 2.76
CA ILE A 17 12.04 -6.63 1.60
C ILE A 17 12.93 -7.60 0.82
N SER A 18 12.66 -7.76 -0.47
CA SER A 18 13.49 -8.48 -1.44
C SER A 18 13.93 -7.54 -2.55
N GLY A 19 15.10 -7.78 -3.12
CA GLY A 19 15.72 -6.88 -4.09
C GLY A 19 16.37 -5.65 -3.45
N SER A 20 16.64 -4.61 -4.24
CA SER A 20 17.28 -3.37 -3.78
C SER A 20 16.41 -2.15 -4.09
N LEU A 21 16.35 -1.22 -3.14
CA LEU A 21 15.72 0.08 -3.32
C LEU A 21 16.73 1.18 -3.73
N ASP A 22 18.00 0.81 -3.92
CA ASP A 22 19.07 1.77 -4.20
C ASP A 22 18.85 2.54 -5.51
N GLY A 23 18.24 1.90 -6.51
CA GLY A 23 17.88 2.54 -7.78
C GLY A 23 16.94 3.74 -7.62
N LEU A 24 16.16 3.79 -6.54
CA LEU A 24 15.28 4.92 -6.24
C LEU A 24 16.03 6.16 -5.75
N SER A 25 17.26 6.01 -5.25
CA SER A 25 18.03 7.13 -4.67
C SER A 25 18.33 8.25 -5.68
N THR A 26 18.47 7.88 -6.94
CA THR A 26 18.75 8.81 -8.05
C THR A 26 17.49 9.36 -8.72
N GLN A 27 16.32 8.84 -8.35
CA GLN A 27 15.06 9.22 -8.96
C GLN A 27 14.48 10.48 -8.32
N LYS A 28 13.96 11.37 -9.16
CA LYS A 28 13.16 12.52 -8.72
C LYS A 28 11.68 12.29 -8.95
N PHE A 29 11.34 11.53 -10.00
CA PHE A 29 9.96 11.22 -10.36
C PHE A 29 9.72 9.73 -10.19
N LEU A 30 8.58 9.39 -9.61
CA LEU A 30 8.10 8.02 -9.50
C LEU A 30 6.66 7.94 -10.02
N ASN A 31 6.41 6.96 -10.87
CA ASN A 31 5.04 6.62 -11.21
C ASN A 31 4.41 5.84 -10.05
N VAL A 32 3.11 5.98 -9.86
CA VAL A 32 2.36 5.19 -8.87
C VAL A 32 1.20 4.51 -9.57
N ALA A 33 1.05 3.22 -9.34
CA ALA A 33 -0.10 2.43 -9.74
C ALA A 33 -0.65 1.71 -8.52
N VAL A 34 -1.96 1.78 -8.29
CA VAL A 34 -2.64 1.03 -7.23
C VAL A 34 -3.52 -0.02 -7.89
N ASP A 35 -3.29 -1.27 -7.51
CA ASP A 35 -3.91 -2.43 -8.10
C ASP A 35 -4.81 -3.12 -7.07
N PHE A 36 -6.12 -3.16 -7.36
CA PHE A 36 -7.14 -3.82 -6.55
C PHE A 36 -7.65 -5.11 -7.19
N SER A 37 -7.16 -5.50 -8.37
CA SER A 37 -7.72 -6.57 -9.19
C SER A 37 -7.81 -7.93 -8.49
N GLU A 38 -6.92 -8.19 -7.54
CA GLU A 38 -6.90 -9.43 -6.75
C GLU A 38 -7.24 -9.16 -5.27
N ALA A 39 -7.69 -7.95 -4.94
CA ALA A 39 -7.98 -7.56 -3.57
C ALA A 39 -9.23 -8.27 -3.02
N SER A 40 -9.15 -8.70 -1.77
CA SER A 40 -10.34 -9.05 -0.99
C SER A 40 -10.79 -7.83 -0.20
N ILE A 41 -11.89 -7.21 -0.60
CA ILE A 41 -12.46 -6.02 0.05
C ILE A 41 -13.67 -6.45 0.85
N HIS A 42 -13.63 -6.32 2.17
CA HIS A 42 -14.67 -6.80 3.09
C HIS A 42 -14.98 -8.30 2.91
N GLY A 43 -13.99 -9.11 2.47
CA GLY A 43 -14.17 -10.53 2.19
C GLY A 43 -14.72 -10.87 0.82
N MET A 44 -14.91 -9.89 -0.07
CA MET A 44 -15.44 -10.01 -1.42
C MET A 44 -14.39 -9.63 -2.46
N CYS A 45 -14.52 -10.10 -3.70
CA CYS A 45 -13.75 -9.53 -4.79
C CYS A 45 -14.18 -8.06 -5.06
N GLU A 46 -13.37 -7.31 -5.79
CA GLU A 46 -13.66 -5.90 -6.05
C GLU A 46 -15.01 -5.70 -6.79
N GLU A 47 -15.34 -6.58 -7.72
CA GLU A 47 -16.59 -6.52 -8.49
C GLU A 47 -17.81 -6.68 -7.59
N ASP A 48 -17.83 -7.69 -6.72
CA ASP A 48 -18.92 -7.92 -5.76
C ASP A 48 -19.03 -6.77 -4.76
N PHE A 49 -17.89 -6.21 -4.33
CA PHE A 49 -17.87 -5.06 -3.44
C PHE A 49 -18.48 -3.82 -4.12
N ALA A 50 -18.15 -3.57 -5.38
CA ALA A 50 -18.70 -2.46 -6.16
C ALA A 50 -20.21 -2.56 -6.39
N GLU A 51 -20.76 -3.77 -6.46
CA GLU A 51 -22.21 -3.98 -6.53
C GLU A 51 -22.94 -3.58 -5.24
N LEU A 52 -22.31 -3.78 -4.08
CA LEU A 52 -22.85 -3.40 -2.77
C LEU A 52 -22.61 -1.92 -2.43
N GLU A 53 -21.40 -1.44 -2.67
CA GLU A 53 -20.99 -0.05 -2.45
C GLU A 53 -21.02 0.69 -3.78
N THR A 54 -22.19 1.15 -4.18
CA THR A 54 -22.45 1.78 -5.49
C THR A 54 -21.62 3.04 -5.77
N ASP A 55 -21.09 3.69 -4.73
CA ASP A 55 -20.18 4.83 -4.86
C ASP A 55 -18.70 4.40 -5.00
N TRP A 56 -18.36 3.10 -4.95
CA TRP A 56 -16.98 2.61 -5.01
C TRP A 56 -16.22 3.12 -6.24
N GLU A 57 -16.79 2.92 -7.42
CA GLU A 57 -16.11 3.32 -8.67
C GLU A 57 -15.91 4.84 -8.76
N LYS A 58 -16.81 5.62 -8.19
CA LYS A 58 -16.70 7.08 -8.11
C LYS A 58 -15.65 7.53 -7.10
N ASP A 59 -15.57 6.85 -5.96
CA ASP A 59 -14.70 7.25 -4.83
C ASP A 59 -13.30 6.62 -4.93
N LYS A 60 -13.13 5.53 -5.66
CA LYS A 60 -11.84 4.84 -5.86
C LYS A 60 -10.70 5.77 -6.31
N PRO A 61 -10.88 6.70 -7.27
CA PRO A 61 -9.83 7.66 -7.61
C PRO A 61 -9.42 8.55 -6.45
N SER A 62 -10.36 8.96 -5.61
CA SER A 62 -10.09 9.75 -4.41
C SER A 62 -9.32 8.95 -3.36
N ILE A 63 -9.64 7.67 -3.19
CA ILE A 63 -8.93 6.75 -2.30
C ILE A 63 -7.48 6.57 -2.75
N ILE A 64 -7.25 6.39 -4.05
CA ILE A 64 -5.90 6.33 -4.64
C ILE A 64 -5.15 7.66 -4.41
N ALA A 65 -5.81 8.79 -4.64
CA ALA A 65 -5.22 10.10 -4.42
C ALA A 65 -4.81 10.33 -2.96
N LYS A 66 -5.54 9.79 -1.98
CA LYS A 66 -5.18 9.84 -0.56
C LYS A 66 -3.87 9.09 -0.28
N ILE A 67 -3.65 7.92 -0.87
CA ILE A 67 -2.38 7.21 -0.75
C ILE A 67 -1.23 8.09 -1.26
N ILE A 68 -1.37 8.62 -2.47
CA ILE A 68 -0.32 9.40 -3.15
C ILE A 68 -0.03 10.71 -2.42
N SER A 69 -1.06 11.45 -2.00
CA SER A 69 -0.89 12.72 -1.30
C SER A 69 -0.19 12.56 0.05
N ASN A 70 -0.54 11.52 0.81
CA ASN A 70 0.10 11.23 2.09
C ASN A 70 1.55 10.73 1.93
N MET A 71 1.87 9.97 0.86
CA MET A 71 3.27 9.69 0.52
C MET A 71 4.04 10.97 0.23
N SER A 72 3.49 11.83 -0.61
CA SER A 72 4.14 13.10 -1.02
C SER A 72 4.39 14.00 0.18
N GLU A 73 3.40 14.19 1.04
CA GLU A 73 3.50 15.00 2.24
C GLU A 73 4.62 14.50 3.17
N LYS A 74 4.64 13.20 3.46
CA LYS A 74 5.62 12.62 4.39
C LYS A 74 7.04 12.54 3.85
N LEU A 75 7.20 12.53 2.54
CA LEU A 75 8.51 12.55 1.86
C LEU A 75 9.01 13.96 1.56
N GLU A 76 8.24 14.99 1.93
CA GLU A 76 8.67 16.40 1.93
C GLU A 76 9.27 16.83 0.57
N GLY A 77 8.68 16.36 -0.53
CA GLY A 77 9.11 16.70 -1.88
C GLY A 77 10.38 15.99 -2.36
N ARG A 78 10.86 14.98 -1.64
CA ARG A 78 11.98 14.14 -2.11
C ARG A 78 11.66 13.48 -3.45
N PHE A 79 10.43 13.00 -3.62
CA PHE A 79 9.92 12.47 -4.88
C PHE A 79 8.74 13.30 -5.36
N VAL A 80 8.60 13.39 -6.66
CA VAL A 80 7.40 13.86 -7.32
C VAL A 80 6.66 12.64 -7.85
N PHE A 81 5.46 12.40 -7.35
CA PHE A 81 4.60 11.32 -7.80
C PHE A 81 3.71 11.81 -8.93
N GLY A 82 3.64 11.03 -9.99
CA GLY A 82 2.86 11.39 -11.17
C GLY A 82 2.35 10.19 -11.92
N LEU A 83 1.58 10.49 -12.96
CA LEU A 83 1.02 9.51 -13.84
C LEU A 83 1.95 9.36 -15.07
N LYS A 84 2.48 8.16 -15.26
CA LYS A 84 3.13 7.67 -16.48
C LYS A 84 4.19 8.59 -17.11
N LYS A 85 5.34 8.70 -16.44
CA LYS A 85 6.59 9.06 -17.13
C LYS A 85 7.23 7.77 -17.64
N PRO A 86 7.40 7.58 -18.98
CA PRO A 86 7.88 6.31 -19.54
C PRO A 86 9.26 5.88 -19.04
N GLU A 87 10.10 6.83 -18.68
CA GLU A 87 11.51 6.59 -18.25
C GLU A 87 11.69 6.50 -16.73
N SER A 88 10.59 6.53 -15.97
CA SER A 88 10.67 6.53 -14.51
C SER A 88 10.29 5.17 -13.93
N TYR A 89 10.83 4.89 -12.74
CA TYR A 89 10.39 3.77 -11.91
C TYR A 89 8.91 3.89 -11.57
N THR A 90 8.27 2.75 -11.36
CA THR A 90 6.88 2.67 -10.92
C THR A 90 6.81 1.98 -9.56
N LEU A 91 6.13 2.61 -8.61
CA LEU A 91 5.68 1.96 -7.38
C LEU A 91 4.30 1.36 -7.66
N LYS A 92 4.24 0.05 -7.83
CA LYS A 92 2.98 -0.69 -7.93
C LYS A 92 2.55 -1.12 -6.53
N ILE A 93 1.47 -0.54 -6.04
CA ILE A 93 0.85 -0.88 -4.76
C ILE A 93 -0.19 -1.95 -5.04
N HIS A 94 0.13 -3.19 -4.68
CA HIS A 94 -0.76 -4.33 -4.86
C HIS A 94 -1.53 -4.56 -3.56
N VAL A 95 -2.83 -4.29 -3.60
CA VAL A 95 -3.70 -4.43 -2.44
C VAL A 95 -4.14 -5.89 -2.30
N ASN A 96 -3.80 -6.51 -1.17
CA ASN A 96 -4.18 -7.89 -0.88
C ASN A 96 -5.55 -7.95 -0.20
N THR A 97 -5.74 -7.17 0.87
CA THR A 97 -7.02 -7.15 1.60
C THR A 97 -7.35 -5.77 2.13
N ILE A 98 -8.65 -5.48 2.20
CA ILE A 98 -9.21 -4.35 2.94
C ILE A 98 -10.29 -4.91 3.88
N SER A 99 -10.09 -4.76 5.18
CA SER A 99 -11.06 -5.22 6.19
C SER A 99 -12.28 -4.30 6.27
N ILE A 100 -13.33 -4.76 6.94
CA ILE A 100 -14.55 -3.96 7.22
C ILE A 100 -14.22 -2.64 7.95
N LYS A 101 -13.13 -2.61 8.71
CA LYS A 101 -12.63 -1.37 9.37
C LYS A 101 -11.73 -0.52 8.46
N GLY A 102 -11.61 -0.87 7.17
CA GLY A 102 -10.75 -0.18 6.24
C GLY A 102 -9.25 -0.43 6.46
N ASN A 103 -8.85 -1.46 7.23
CA ASN A 103 -7.43 -1.81 7.36
C ASN A 103 -6.95 -2.42 6.06
N PHE A 104 -5.84 -1.90 5.54
CA PHE A 104 -5.17 -2.42 4.36
C PHE A 104 -4.09 -3.41 4.72
N ASN A 105 -3.99 -4.51 3.97
CA ASN A 105 -2.79 -5.30 3.79
C ASN A 105 -2.41 -5.23 2.31
N PHE A 106 -1.15 -4.93 2.01
CA PHE A 106 -0.68 -4.68 0.65
C PHE A 106 0.82 -4.92 0.50
N ASP A 107 1.24 -5.10 -0.74
CA ASP A 107 2.64 -5.15 -1.14
C ASP A 107 3.00 -3.91 -1.98
N VAL A 108 4.26 -3.52 -1.98
CA VAL A 108 4.79 -2.52 -2.91
C VAL A 108 5.84 -3.17 -3.78
N ILE A 109 5.61 -3.15 -5.08
CA ILE A 109 6.50 -3.68 -6.09
C ILE A 109 7.15 -2.49 -6.79
N VAL A 110 8.48 -2.45 -6.79
CA VAL A 110 9.26 -1.42 -7.49
C VAL A 110 9.62 -1.96 -8.86
N LEU A 111 9.09 -1.32 -9.88
CA LEU A 111 9.32 -1.69 -11.28
C LEU A 111 10.24 -0.66 -11.93
N LYS A 112 11.21 -1.14 -12.70
CA LYS A 112 12.01 -0.30 -13.61
C LYS A 112 11.16 0.21 -14.78
N ALA A 113 11.70 1.15 -15.56
CA ALA A 113 11.03 1.70 -16.73
C ALA A 113 10.66 0.63 -17.78
N ASP A 114 11.42 -0.45 -17.87
CA ASP A 114 11.17 -1.61 -18.75
C ASP A 114 10.15 -2.61 -18.18
N GLY A 115 9.61 -2.35 -16.99
CA GLY A 115 8.64 -3.19 -16.31
C GLY A 115 9.25 -4.33 -15.49
N GLN A 116 10.58 -4.48 -15.44
CA GLN A 116 11.22 -5.48 -14.60
C GLN A 116 11.10 -5.12 -13.12
N GLU A 117 10.84 -6.13 -12.29
CA GLU A 117 10.84 -5.97 -10.83
C GLU A 117 12.28 -5.76 -10.33
N GLU A 118 12.49 -4.67 -9.60
CA GLU A 118 13.75 -4.34 -8.93
C GLU A 118 13.73 -4.73 -7.45
N ALA A 119 12.60 -4.47 -6.82
CA ALA A 119 12.40 -4.80 -5.42
C ALA A 119 10.92 -5.07 -5.12
N LYS A 120 10.69 -5.79 -4.04
CA LYS A 120 9.36 -6.01 -3.50
C LYS A 120 9.39 -5.82 -1.97
N ILE A 121 8.39 -5.13 -1.46
CA ILE A 121 8.15 -4.94 -0.03
C ILE A 121 6.82 -5.61 0.27
N GLU A 122 6.87 -6.70 1.02
CA GLU A 122 5.71 -7.54 1.25
C GLU A 122 5.09 -7.31 2.62
N ASN A 123 3.80 -7.57 2.71
CA ASN A 123 3.04 -7.67 3.93
C ASN A 123 3.00 -6.37 4.75
N LEU A 124 2.75 -5.28 4.05
CA LEU A 124 2.53 -3.98 4.68
C LEU A 124 1.11 -3.89 5.23
N ASN A 125 0.99 -3.27 6.39
CA ASN A 125 -0.30 -3.09 7.04
C ASN A 125 -0.52 -1.63 7.39
N ALA A 126 -1.72 -1.14 7.11
CA ALA A 126 -2.17 0.19 7.47
C ALA A 126 -3.55 0.11 8.14
N LYS A 127 -3.73 0.85 9.22
CA LYS A 127 -5.01 0.88 9.94
C LYS A 127 -6.02 1.77 9.22
N GLY A 128 -7.24 1.29 9.12
CA GLY A 128 -8.38 2.08 8.69
C GLY A 128 -8.93 2.98 9.79
N GLY A 129 -10.12 3.52 9.54
CA GLY A 129 -10.80 4.42 10.45
C GLY A 129 -11.46 3.74 11.63
N THR A 130 -12.02 4.57 12.50
CA THR A 130 -12.76 4.12 13.70
C THR A 130 -14.26 4.31 13.52
N PHE A 131 -14.66 5.37 12.81
CA PHE A 131 -16.06 5.76 12.61
C PHE A 131 -16.29 6.21 11.18
N GLY A 132 -17.48 5.98 10.67
CA GLY A 132 -17.91 6.42 9.35
C GLY A 132 -18.48 5.31 8.49
N SER A 133 -18.79 5.65 7.24
CA SER A 133 -19.20 4.68 6.22
C SER A 133 -18.03 3.77 5.82
N ALA A 134 -18.34 2.68 5.10
CA ALA A 134 -17.32 1.78 4.56
C ALA A 134 -16.25 2.55 3.78
N LEU A 135 -16.66 3.44 2.88
CA LEU A 135 -15.74 4.23 2.06
C LEU A 135 -14.91 5.24 2.88
N ASN A 136 -15.48 5.82 3.96
CA ASN A 136 -14.71 6.67 4.86
C ASN A 136 -13.60 5.88 5.58
N LEU A 137 -13.95 4.70 6.11
CA LEU A 137 -12.98 3.83 6.79
C LEU A 137 -11.86 3.37 5.84
N ILE A 138 -12.21 3.03 4.60
CA ILE A 138 -11.24 2.69 3.54
C ILE A 138 -10.37 3.91 3.21
N GLY A 139 -10.94 5.10 3.12
CA GLY A 139 -10.21 6.35 2.91
C GLY A 139 -9.16 6.62 3.99
N ASP A 140 -9.50 6.37 5.26
CA ASP A 140 -8.56 6.50 6.37
C ASP A 140 -7.41 5.48 6.26
N GLY A 141 -7.73 4.23 5.87
CA GLY A 141 -6.73 3.20 5.61
C GLY A 141 -5.79 3.55 4.45
N ALA A 142 -6.34 4.17 3.41
CA ALA A 142 -5.56 4.67 2.28
C ALA A 142 -4.57 5.77 2.70
N GLU A 143 -4.98 6.71 3.53
CA GLU A 143 -4.09 7.74 4.10
C GLU A 143 -2.96 7.11 4.90
N GLN A 144 -3.27 6.14 5.76
CA GLN A 144 -2.25 5.43 6.53
C GLN A 144 -1.33 4.59 5.64
N SER A 145 -1.84 4.00 4.56
CA SER A 145 -1.02 3.26 3.59
C SER A 145 0.05 4.15 2.97
N GLY A 146 -0.32 5.36 2.55
CA GLY A 146 0.64 6.36 2.05
C GLY A 146 1.73 6.69 3.07
N LYS A 147 1.36 6.89 4.34
CA LYS A 147 2.32 7.16 5.43
C LYS A 147 3.27 5.99 5.70
N VAL A 148 2.76 4.76 5.64
CA VAL A 148 3.57 3.53 5.81
C VAL A 148 4.61 3.41 4.70
N ILE A 149 4.21 3.57 3.43
CA ILE A 149 5.12 3.53 2.28
C ILE A 149 6.18 4.62 2.42
N ALA A 150 5.77 5.85 2.69
CA ALA A 150 6.69 6.98 2.85
C ALA A 150 7.75 6.74 3.93
N LYS A 151 7.35 6.18 5.07
CA LYS A 151 8.28 5.83 6.17
C LYS A 151 9.35 4.85 5.71
N ILE A 152 8.98 3.84 4.91
CA ILE A 152 9.93 2.85 4.39
C ILE A 152 10.88 3.52 3.40
N LEU A 153 10.36 4.27 2.45
CA LEU A 153 11.17 4.97 1.46
C LEU A 153 12.14 5.96 2.14
N LYS A 154 11.68 6.71 3.14
CA LYS A 154 12.54 7.64 3.91
C LYS A 154 13.68 6.94 4.63
N ASN A 155 13.45 5.73 5.14
CA ASN A 155 14.44 4.99 5.93
C ASN A 155 15.40 4.14 5.08
N LYS A 156 14.97 3.68 3.91
CA LYS A 156 15.69 2.70 3.10
C LYS A 156 16.32 3.27 1.84
N VAL A 157 15.78 4.36 1.31
CA VAL A 157 16.34 5.04 0.14
C VAL A 157 17.21 6.20 0.63
N LYS A 158 18.53 6.02 0.54
CA LYS A 158 19.54 7.02 0.96
C LYS A 158 19.90 7.96 -0.16
#